data_8706e07a8b64dbe5176572a0b0b3cde7
#
_entry.id   8706e07a8b64dbe5176572a0b0b3cde7
#
_cell.length_a   1.000
_cell.length_b   1.000
_cell.length_c   1.000
_cell.angle_alpha   90.00
_cell.angle_beta   90.00
_cell.angle_gamma   90.00
#
_symmetry.space_group_name_H-M   'P 1'
#
loop_
_entity.id
_entity.type
_entity.pdbx_description
1 polymer ?
#
loop_
_entity_poly.entity_id
_entity_poly.type
_entity_poly.pdbx_seq_one_letter_code
_entity_poly.pdbx_strand_id
1 'polypeptide(L)'
;GSRGLGDVYKRQIMYPNEPVVTVVAPLIDAQLVETAILAEFNHQSLIATKTRRIRKAAGKRVVSDFGARRAHNMDAAVYGARAAYIGGADGTATVLAGKMFGIPVGGTMAHSWVMYYQDEYEAFKKYAKNYPDETVLLIDTYDVVKSGVPNAIRVAKEVLEPIGKRLKGVRIDSGDLAYLSKKVRKMLDDAGLNDCKIT
;
A
#
# COMPACT_ATOMS: atom_id res chain seq x y z
N GLY A 1 34.61 -27.28 1.46
CA GLY A 1 33.77 -26.16 1.03
C GLY A 1 32.58 -26.63 0.22
N SER A 2 31.40 -26.56 0.82
CA SER A 2 30.14 -26.84 0.13
C SER A 2 29.89 -25.74 -0.92
N ARG A 3 30.03 -26.06 -2.19
CA ARG A 3 29.53 -25.21 -3.28
C ARG A 3 28.06 -25.51 -3.44
N GLY A 4 27.22 -24.70 -2.82
CA GLY A 4 25.78 -24.70 -3.13
C GLY A 4 25.55 -24.13 -4.51
N LEU A 5 25.24 -24.97 -5.47
CA LEU A 5 24.70 -24.56 -6.77
C LEU A 5 23.17 -24.52 -6.61
N GLY A 6 22.64 -23.36 -6.32
CA GLY A 6 21.21 -23.10 -6.38
C GLY A 6 20.89 -22.32 -7.65
N ASP A 7 20.14 -22.90 -8.56
CA ASP A 7 19.55 -22.15 -9.67
C ASP A 7 18.24 -21.54 -9.19
N VAL A 8 18.18 -20.21 -9.12
CA VAL A 8 16.99 -19.49 -8.66
C VAL A 8 16.32 -18.84 -9.86
N TYR A 9 15.22 -19.39 -10.29
CA TYR A 9 14.35 -18.76 -11.29
C TYR A 9 13.69 -17.52 -10.70
N LYS A 10 14.33 -16.37 -10.90
CA LYS A 10 13.83 -15.09 -10.36
C LYS A 10 12.73 -14.51 -11.24
N ARG A 11 11.58 -14.20 -10.63
CA ARG A 11 10.46 -13.44 -11.23
C ARG A 11 9.68 -14.13 -12.35
N GLN A 12 9.77 -15.43 -12.50
CA GLN A 12 8.93 -16.16 -13.47
C GLN A 12 7.72 -16.81 -12.79
N ILE A 13 6.74 -17.16 -13.61
CA ILE A 13 5.58 -17.96 -13.21
C ILE A 13 6.05 -19.40 -13.08
N MET A 14 5.69 -20.04 -11.94
CA MET A 14 5.97 -21.45 -11.70
C MET A 14 4.66 -22.22 -11.63
N TYR A 15 4.70 -23.46 -12.08
CA TYR A 15 3.55 -24.37 -12.06
C TYR A 15 3.77 -25.49 -11.05
N PRO A 16 2.70 -26.17 -10.60
CA PRO A 16 2.84 -27.35 -9.74
C PRO A 16 3.78 -28.39 -10.33
N ASN A 17 4.58 -29.01 -9.48
CA ASN A 17 5.58 -30.03 -9.82
C ASN A 17 6.83 -29.53 -10.61
N GLU A 18 7.00 -28.22 -10.77
CA GLU A 18 8.26 -27.67 -11.25
C GLU A 18 9.23 -27.49 -10.08
N PRO A 19 10.51 -27.91 -10.21
CA PRO A 19 11.51 -27.66 -9.17
C PRO A 19 11.87 -26.18 -9.14
N VAL A 20 11.64 -25.52 -8.00
CA VAL A 20 11.91 -24.09 -7.79
C VAL A 20 13.25 -23.84 -7.12
N VAL A 21 13.72 -24.79 -6.32
CA VAL A 21 15.01 -24.79 -5.64
C VAL A 21 15.52 -26.23 -5.62
N THR A 22 16.78 -26.42 -5.98
CA THR A 22 17.50 -27.69 -5.85
C THR A 22 18.61 -27.53 -4.84
N VAL A 23 18.63 -28.39 -3.80
CA VAL A 23 19.67 -28.42 -2.78
C VAL A 23 20.50 -29.69 -2.96
N VAL A 24 21.80 -29.55 -3.12
CA VAL A 24 22.76 -30.66 -3.21
C VAL A 24 23.70 -30.57 -2.02
N ALA A 25 23.52 -31.48 -1.06
CA ALA A 25 24.30 -31.50 0.19
C ALA A 25 24.27 -32.92 0.80
N PRO A 26 25.08 -33.24 1.81
CA PRO A 26 24.87 -34.40 2.65
C PRO A 26 23.43 -34.43 3.19
N LEU A 27 22.87 -35.63 3.34
CA LEU A 27 21.44 -35.78 3.68
C LEU A 27 21.02 -35.00 4.93
N ILE A 28 21.83 -35.03 5.97
CA ILE A 28 21.55 -34.33 7.25
C ILE A 28 21.47 -32.81 7.01
N ASP A 29 22.44 -32.25 6.29
CA ASP A 29 22.50 -30.80 6.00
C ASP A 29 21.33 -30.38 5.13
N ALA A 30 20.96 -31.17 4.12
CA ALA A 30 19.83 -30.92 3.25
C ALA A 30 18.51 -30.90 4.03
N GLN A 31 18.33 -31.85 4.96
CA GLN A 31 17.11 -31.93 5.79
C GLN A 31 17.00 -30.77 6.78
N LEU A 32 18.11 -30.31 7.36
CA LEU A 32 18.10 -29.18 8.30
C LEU A 32 17.65 -27.86 7.68
N VAL A 33 17.94 -27.64 6.41
CA VAL A 33 17.60 -26.37 5.73
C VAL A 33 16.22 -26.41 5.04
N GLU A 34 15.63 -27.57 4.85
CA GLU A 34 14.39 -27.76 4.09
C GLU A 34 13.25 -26.86 4.58
N THR A 35 12.91 -26.95 5.87
CA THR A 35 11.80 -26.20 6.45
C THR A 35 12.01 -24.68 6.34
N ALA A 36 13.24 -24.20 6.57
CA ALA A 36 13.55 -22.80 6.47
C ALA A 36 13.38 -22.26 5.03
N ILE A 37 13.90 -23.01 4.05
CA ILE A 37 13.76 -22.66 2.63
C ILE A 37 12.30 -22.65 2.21
N LEU A 38 11.53 -23.65 2.60
CA LEU A 38 10.09 -23.74 2.26
C LEU A 38 9.29 -22.62 2.91
N ALA A 39 9.56 -22.27 4.15
CA ALA A 39 8.86 -21.19 4.85
C ALA A 39 9.09 -19.83 4.15
N GLU A 40 10.34 -19.50 3.84
CA GLU A 40 10.70 -18.28 3.12
C GLU A 40 10.10 -18.25 1.72
N PHE A 41 10.19 -19.35 0.99
CA PHE A 41 9.67 -19.43 -0.37
C PHE A 41 8.14 -19.28 -0.41
N ASN A 42 7.43 -20.01 0.44
CA ASN A 42 5.97 -20.00 0.47
C ASN A 42 5.41 -18.61 0.78
N HIS A 43 5.88 -17.99 1.86
CA HIS A 43 5.38 -16.69 2.28
C HIS A 43 5.53 -15.64 1.17
N GLN A 44 6.74 -15.51 0.64
CA GLN A 44 7.04 -14.47 -0.35
C GLN A 44 6.39 -14.76 -1.71
N SER A 45 6.34 -16.02 -2.15
CA SER A 45 5.71 -16.41 -3.41
C SER A 45 4.20 -16.19 -3.40
N LEU A 46 3.52 -16.50 -2.30
CA LEU A 46 2.08 -16.28 -2.16
C LEU A 46 1.73 -14.80 -2.21
N ILE A 47 2.49 -13.94 -1.53
CA ILE A 47 2.28 -12.49 -1.55
C ILE A 47 2.57 -11.91 -2.93
N ALA A 48 3.68 -12.29 -3.56
CA ALA A 48 4.03 -11.84 -4.90
C ALA A 48 2.96 -12.25 -5.92
N THR A 49 2.46 -13.49 -5.83
CA THR A 49 1.40 -14.02 -6.70
C THR A 49 0.10 -13.24 -6.53
N LYS A 50 -0.32 -13.00 -5.28
CA LYS A 50 -1.52 -12.19 -5.00
C LYS A 50 -1.37 -10.78 -5.53
N THR A 51 -0.22 -10.15 -5.28
CA THR A 51 0.05 -8.81 -5.77
C THR A 51 0.06 -8.75 -7.30
N ARG A 52 0.60 -9.76 -7.98
CA ARG A 52 0.56 -9.84 -9.44
C ARG A 52 -0.86 -9.88 -9.99
N ARG A 53 -1.77 -10.59 -9.33
CA ARG A 53 -3.19 -10.61 -9.71
C ARG A 53 -3.85 -9.24 -9.50
N ILE A 54 -3.56 -8.59 -8.37
CA ILE A 54 -4.05 -7.24 -8.07
C ILE A 54 -3.52 -6.25 -9.12
N ARG A 55 -2.22 -6.29 -9.43
CA ARG A 55 -1.60 -5.44 -10.46
C ARG A 55 -2.28 -5.61 -11.82
N LYS A 56 -2.58 -6.87 -12.20
CA LYS A 56 -3.29 -7.14 -13.47
C LYS A 56 -4.69 -6.50 -13.49
N ALA A 57 -5.42 -6.59 -12.38
CA ALA A 57 -6.75 -5.98 -12.26
C ALA A 57 -6.68 -4.44 -12.20
N ALA A 58 -5.67 -3.88 -11.54
CA ALA A 58 -5.48 -2.43 -11.42
C ALA A 58 -5.05 -1.75 -12.73
N GLY A 59 -4.46 -2.51 -13.66
CA GLY A 59 -3.94 -1.96 -14.92
C GLY A 59 -2.86 -0.91 -14.67
N LYS A 60 -3.10 0.33 -15.08
CA LYS A 60 -2.16 1.45 -14.91
C LYS A 60 -2.30 2.20 -13.57
N ARG A 61 -3.25 1.83 -12.72
CA ARG A 61 -3.47 2.49 -11.41
C ARG A 61 -2.36 2.10 -10.44
N VAL A 62 -2.03 3.01 -9.53
CA VAL A 62 -1.05 2.77 -8.46
C VAL A 62 -1.56 1.68 -7.52
N VAL A 63 -0.67 0.75 -7.16
CA VAL A 63 -0.91 -0.30 -6.17
C VAL A 63 0.16 -0.19 -5.10
N SER A 64 -0.25 0.08 -3.86
CA SER A 64 0.67 0.18 -2.72
C SER A 64 0.37 -0.88 -1.67
N ASP A 65 1.42 -1.43 -1.07
CA ASP A 65 1.28 -2.36 0.05
C ASP A 65 1.06 -1.59 1.37
N PHE A 66 -0.06 -1.88 2.03
CA PHE A 66 -0.44 -1.37 3.35
C PHE A 66 -0.75 -2.52 4.33
N GLY A 67 -0.21 -3.70 4.07
CA GLY A 67 -0.55 -4.94 4.77
C GLY A 67 0.20 -5.22 6.07
N ALA A 68 1.19 -4.41 6.45
CA ALA A 68 2.11 -4.72 7.55
C ALA A 68 1.42 -5.13 8.86
N ARG A 69 0.38 -4.39 9.29
CA ARG A 69 -0.35 -4.69 10.55
C ARG A 69 -1.15 -6.01 10.51
N ARG A 70 -1.27 -6.63 9.35
CA ARG A 70 -1.97 -7.93 9.16
C ARG A 70 -1.00 -9.07 8.87
N ALA A 71 0.30 -8.81 8.88
CA ALA A 71 1.32 -9.84 8.75
C ALA A 71 1.45 -10.64 10.06
N HIS A 72 1.99 -11.86 9.97
CA HIS A 72 2.10 -12.75 11.13
C HIS A 72 3.15 -12.30 12.13
N ASN A 73 4.15 -11.54 11.70
CA ASN A 73 5.17 -10.90 12.55
C ASN A 73 5.86 -9.76 11.78
N MET A 74 6.87 -9.12 12.42
CA MET A 74 7.59 -8.00 11.82
C MET A 74 8.36 -8.40 10.56
N ASP A 75 9.05 -9.54 10.58
CA ASP A 75 9.81 -10.01 9.42
C ASP A 75 8.87 -10.34 8.26
N ALA A 76 7.76 -11.01 8.53
CA ALA A 76 6.73 -11.26 7.53
C ALA A 76 6.18 -9.97 6.91
N ALA A 77 6.04 -8.88 7.67
CA ALA A 77 5.65 -7.58 7.15
C ALA A 77 6.70 -6.99 6.20
N VAL A 78 7.98 -7.04 6.59
CA VAL A 78 9.09 -6.47 5.83
C VAL A 78 9.34 -7.25 4.53
N TYR A 79 9.45 -8.58 4.62
CA TYR A 79 9.64 -9.44 3.44
C TYR A 79 8.37 -9.54 2.59
N GLY A 80 7.20 -9.42 3.19
CA GLY A 80 5.93 -9.31 2.49
C GLY A 80 5.85 -8.06 1.61
N ALA A 81 6.28 -6.92 2.11
CA ALA A 81 6.37 -5.68 1.33
C ALA A 81 7.35 -5.83 0.15
N ARG A 82 8.50 -6.48 0.36
CA ARG A 82 9.44 -6.81 -0.71
C ARG A 82 8.81 -7.72 -1.77
N ALA A 83 8.13 -8.76 -1.34
CA ALA A 83 7.46 -9.69 -2.24
C ALA A 83 6.33 -9.00 -3.03
N ALA A 84 5.57 -8.11 -2.41
CA ALA A 84 4.56 -7.30 -3.07
C ALA A 84 5.18 -6.40 -4.15
N TYR A 85 6.29 -5.74 -3.85
CA TYR A 85 7.01 -4.92 -4.82
C TYR A 85 7.53 -5.75 -6.02
N ILE A 86 8.08 -6.94 -5.77
CA ILE A 86 8.46 -7.90 -6.83
C ILE A 86 7.24 -8.33 -7.66
N GLY A 87 6.08 -8.51 -7.03
CA GLY A 87 4.80 -8.83 -7.66
C GLY A 87 4.19 -7.69 -8.48
N GLY A 88 4.75 -6.48 -8.39
CA GLY A 88 4.36 -5.32 -9.17
C GLY A 88 3.62 -4.22 -8.40
N ALA A 89 3.70 -4.20 -7.07
CA ALA A 89 3.32 -3.02 -6.30
C ALA A 89 4.28 -1.85 -6.59
N ASP A 90 3.76 -0.63 -6.57
CA ASP A 90 4.55 0.58 -6.84
C ASP A 90 5.29 1.08 -5.58
N GLY A 91 4.84 0.67 -4.40
CA GLY A 91 5.43 1.10 -3.13
C GLY A 91 4.83 0.40 -1.92
N THR A 92 5.26 0.80 -0.74
CA THR A 92 4.81 0.25 0.54
C THR A 92 4.70 1.33 1.61
N ALA A 93 3.83 1.13 2.59
CA ALA A 93 3.81 1.93 3.82
C ALA A 93 4.80 1.40 4.89
N THR A 94 5.47 0.26 4.64
CA THR A 94 6.44 -0.34 5.55
C THR A 94 7.80 0.32 5.39
N VAL A 95 8.07 1.35 6.18
CA VAL A 95 9.28 2.19 6.10
C VAL A 95 10.58 1.37 6.18
N LEU A 96 10.60 0.36 7.04
CA LEU A 96 11.77 -0.51 7.18
C LEU A 96 12.07 -1.29 5.89
N ALA A 97 11.05 -1.78 5.20
CA ALA A 97 11.21 -2.44 3.91
C ALA A 97 11.74 -1.47 2.85
N GLY A 98 11.25 -0.23 2.85
CA GLY A 98 11.78 0.84 1.99
C GLY A 98 13.28 1.07 2.23
N LYS A 99 13.68 1.18 3.49
CA LYS A 99 15.08 1.36 3.88
C LYS A 99 15.97 0.17 3.49
N MET A 100 15.50 -1.05 3.72
CA MET A 100 16.30 -2.28 3.46
C MET A 100 16.41 -2.63 1.98
N PHE A 101 15.38 -2.40 1.20
CA PHE A 101 15.27 -2.91 -0.18
C PHE A 101 15.14 -1.81 -1.25
N GLY A 102 15.22 -0.54 -0.86
CA GLY A 102 15.08 0.57 -1.81
C GLY A 102 13.67 0.70 -2.42
N ILE A 103 12.62 0.24 -1.71
CA ILE A 103 11.25 0.31 -2.19
C ILE A 103 10.70 1.72 -1.92
N PRO A 104 10.00 2.35 -2.89
CA PRO A 104 9.34 3.63 -2.66
C PRO A 104 8.38 3.56 -1.47
N VAL A 105 8.51 4.51 -0.54
CA VAL A 105 7.68 4.57 0.66
C VAL A 105 6.62 5.65 0.48
N GLY A 106 5.38 5.33 0.81
CA GLY A 106 4.27 6.26 0.80
C GLY A 106 3.23 5.91 1.84
N GLY A 107 2.45 6.90 2.21
CA GLY A 107 1.39 6.74 3.20
C GLY A 107 0.54 7.99 3.31
N THR A 108 -0.52 7.89 4.10
CA THR A 108 -1.41 9.00 4.42
C THR A 108 -1.61 9.06 5.94
N MET A 109 -2.42 10.03 6.42
CA MET A 109 -2.83 10.05 7.82
C MET A 109 -3.58 8.77 8.22
N ALA A 110 -3.58 8.45 9.50
CA ALA A 110 -4.41 7.39 10.09
C ALA A 110 -5.74 7.96 10.58
N HIS A 111 -6.76 7.08 10.77
CA HIS A 111 -8.03 7.47 11.39
C HIS A 111 -7.83 8.06 12.80
N SER A 112 -6.85 7.56 13.55
CA SER A 112 -6.49 8.10 14.87
C SER A 112 -6.07 9.57 14.84
N TRP A 113 -5.45 10.03 13.75
CA TRP A 113 -5.17 11.45 13.55
C TRP A 113 -6.47 12.27 13.49
N VAL A 114 -7.44 11.80 12.68
CA VAL A 114 -8.73 12.50 12.54
C VAL A 114 -9.49 12.51 13.86
N MET A 115 -9.53 11.37 14.56
CA MET A 115 -10.22 11.22 15.84
C MET A 115 -9.54 11.94 17.02
N TYR A 116 -8.26 12.28 16.91
CA TYR A 116 -7.55 13.07 17.92
C TYR A 116 -8.10 14.50 18.01
N TYR A 117 -8.58 15.04 16.92
CA TYR A 117 -9.23 16.35 16.88
C TYR A 117 -10.73 16.22 17.13
N GLN A 118 -11.33 17.20 17.78
CA GLN A 118 -12.78 17.23 18.01
C GLN A 118 -13.58 17.50 16.73
N ASP A 119 -12.93 18.07 15.71
CA ASP A 119 -13.51 18.44 14.43
C ASP A 119 -12.65 17.87 13.29
N GLU A 120 -13.30 17.12 12.38
CA GLU A 120 -12.66 16.53 11.19
C GLU A 120 -12.05 17.61 10.27
N TYR A 121 -12.72 18.75 10.12
CA TYR A 121 -12.18 19.87 9.34
C TYR A 121 -10.86 20.40 9.94
N GLU A 122 -10.78 20.57 11.27
CA GLU A 122 -9.55 21.02 11.92
C GLU A 122 -8.41 19.98 11.78
N ALA A 123 -8.73 18.69 11.83
CA ALA A 123 -7.75 17.63 11.56
C ALA A 123 -7.19 17.74 10.13
N PHE A 124 -8.04 17.90 9.15
CA PHE A 124 -7.66 18.04 7.75
C PHE A 124 -6.88 19.33 7.49
N LYS A 125 -7.32 20.44 8.05
CA LYS A 125 -6.66 21.74 7.97
C LYS A 125 -5.25 21.73 8.55
N LYS A 126 -5.06 21.12 9.71
CA LYS A 126 -3.74 20.95 10.32
C LYS A 126 -2.81 20.10 9.45
N TYR A 127 -3.33 19.01 8.90
CA TYR A 127 -2.57 18.15 8.00
C TYR A 127 -2.15 18.91 6.72
N ALA A 128 -3.10 19.59 6.08
CA ALA A 128 -2.85 20.36 4.86
C ALA A 128 -1.82 21.49 5.06
N LYS A 129 -1.83 22.15 6.22
CA LYS A 129 -0.83 23.18 6.56
C LYS A 129 0.58 22.61 6.70
N ASN A 130 0.72 21.39 7.24
CA ASN A 130 2.01 20.74 7.41
C ASN A 130 2.55 20.09 6.12
N TYR A 131 1.65 19.60 5.26
CA TYR A 131 2.00 18.88 4.02
C TYR A 131 1.25 19.43 2.80
N PRO A 132 1.41 20.72 2.46
CA PRO A 132 0.58 21.36 1.44
C PRO A 132 0.75 20.77 0.04
N ASP A 133 1.95 20.26 -0.28
CA ASP A 133 2.25 19.66 -1.58
C ASP A 133 1.82 18.21 -1.72
N GLU A 134 1.62 17.50 -0.61
CA GLU A 134 1.34 16.07 -0.58
C GLU A 134 0.06 15.74 0.19
N THR A 135 -0.88 16.70 0.25
CA THR A 135 -2.12 16.51 1.01
C THR A 135 -3.02 15.46 0.37
N VAL A 136 -3.17 14.33 1.05
CA VAL A 136 -4.19 13.30 0.80
C VAL A 136 -4.99 13.11 2.09
N LEU A 137 -6.31 13.32 2.03
CA LEU A 137 -7.19 13.33 3.20
C LEU A 137 -7.98 12.03 3.32
N LEU A 138 -7.94 11.42 4.50
CA LEU A 138 -8.68 10.20 4.82
C LEU A 138 -10.13 10.57 5.21
N ILE A 139 -11.09 10.30 4.33
CA ILE A 139 -12.43 10.88 4.38
C ILE A 139 -13.52 9.95 4.93
N ASP A 140 -13.14 8.75 5.37
CA ASP A 140 -14.09 7.72 5.84
C ASP A 140 -14.04 7.47 7.36
N THR A 141 -13.47 8.41 8.12
CA THR A 141 -13.43 8.26 9.59
C THR A 141 -14.83 8.29 10.19
N TYR A 142 -15.73 9.11 9.67
CA TYR A 142 -17.12 9.25 10.12
C TYR A 142 -18.09 8.93 8.98
N ASP A 143 -18.47 9.93 8.17
CA ASP A 143 -19.36 9.76 7.02
C ASP A 143 -18.69 10.37 5.78
N VAL A 144 -18.39 9.54 4.80
CA VAL A 144 -17.70 9.95 3.56
C VAL A 144 -18.44 11.10 2.86
N VAL A 145 -19.77 11.01 2.76
CA VAL A 145 -20.58 11.91 1.93
C VAL A 145 -21.01 13.15 2.69
N LYS A 146 -21.38 12.98 3.97
CA LYS A 146 -21.94 14.07 4.78
C LYS A 146 -20.89 14.89 5.50
N SER A 147 -19.70 14.33 5.73
CA SER A 147 -18.62 14.95 6.50
C SER A 147 -17.29 14.96 5.74
N GLY A 148 -16.75 13.80 5.40
CA GLY A 148 -15.38 13.68 4.88
C GLY A 148 -15.14 14.47 3.59
N VAL A 149 -15.95 14.26 2.56
CA VAL A 149 -15.82 14.99 1.28
C VAL A 149 -16.10 16.48 1.43
N PRO A 150 -17.20 16.92 2.09
CA PRO A 150 -17.43 18.35 2.32
C PRO A 150 -16.26 19.04 3.03
N ASN A 151 -15.71 18.44 4.09
CA ASN A 151 -14.57 18.98 4.81
C ASN A 151 -13.29 18.98 3.96
N ALA A 152 -13.06 17.96 3.14
CA ALA A 152 -11.92 17.92 2.21
C ALA A 152 -12.00 19.03 1.16
N ILE A 153 -13.19 19.24 0.57
CA ILE A 153 -13.44 20.33 -0.37
C ILE A 153 -13.22 21.69 0.30
N ARG A 154 -13.72 21.85 1.51
CA ARG A 154 -13.53 23.07 2.29
C ARG A 154 -12.06 23.38 2.55
N VAL A 155 -11.27 22.38 2.95
CA VAL A 155 -9.81 22.51 3.15
C VAL A 155 -9.10 22.83 1.83
N ALA A 156 -9.49 22.20 0.73
CA ALA A 156 -8.91 22.54 -0.57
C ALA A 156 -9.08 24.02 -0.90
N LYS A 157 -10.29 24.57 -0.73
CA LYS A 157 -10.63 25.95 -1.07
C LYS A 157 -10.12 26.98 -0.06
N GLU A 158 -10.23 26.70 1.23
CA GLU A 158 -9.91 27.67 2.29
C GLU A 158 -8.42 27.65 2.71
N VAL A 159 -7.72 26.54 2.50
CA VAL A 159 -6.35 26.34 3.01
C VAL A 159 -5.33 26.19 1.89
N LEU A 160 -5.61 25.35 0.88
CA LEU A 160 -4.64 25.05 -0.17
C LEU A 160 -4.67 26.04 -1.33
N GLU A 161 -5.83 26.33 -1.89
CA GLU A 161 -5.96 27.26 -3.03
C GLU A 161 -5.41 28.67 -2.74
N PRO A 162 -5.61 29.28 -1.55
CA PRO A 162 -5.06 30.60 -1.24
C PRO A 162 -3.52 30.66 -1.26
N ILE A 163 -2.86 29.53 -1.09
CA ILE A 163 -1.38 29.44 -1.15
C ILE A 163 -0.88 28.83 -2.47
N GLY A 164 -1.76 28.74 -3.48
CA GLY A 164 -1.42 28.21 -4.80
C GLY A 164 -1.21 26.71 -4.84
N LYS A 165 -1.74 25.95 -3.86
CA LYS A 165 -1.63 24.50 -3.77
C LYS A 165 -2.94 23.80 -4.11
N ARG A 166 -2.83 22.51 -4.45
CA ARG A 166 -4.00 21.69 -4.83
C ARG A 166 -4.11 20.48 -3.91
N LEU A 167 -5.35 20.06 -3.60
CA LEU A 167 -5.61 18.80 -2.92
C LEU A 167 -5.20 17.64 -3.84
N LYS A 168 -4.18 16.89 -3.46
CA LYS A 168 -3.65 15.77 -4.27
C LYS A 168 -4.64 14.61 -4.36
N GLY A 169 -5.33 14.31 -3.26
CA GLY A 169 -6.26 13.20 -3.25
C GLY A 169 -7.08 13.10 -1.98
N VAL A 170 -8.02 12.18 -2.04
CA VAL A 170 -8.78 11.68 -0.89
C VAL A 170 -8.65 10.16 -0.83
N ARG A 171 -8.70 9.59 0.37
CA ARG A 171 -8.60 8.15 0.62
C ARG A 171 -9.89 7.63 1.24
N ILE A 172 -10.37 6.49 0.73
CA ILE A 172 -11.50 5.74 1.26
C ILE A 172 -11.00 4.35 1.65
N ASP A 173 -11.05 4.00 2.93
CA ASP A 173 -10.50 2.77 3.49
C ASP A 173 -11.57 1.75 3.90
N SER A 174 -12.85 2.11 3.81
CA SER A 174 -13.98 1.29 4.27
C SER A 174 -15.27 1.52 3.46
N GLY A 175 -16.25 0.64 3.66
CA GLY A 175 -17.55 0.69 3.01
C GLY A 175 -17.56 0.10 1.59
N ASP A 176 -18.61 0.37 0.83
CA ASP A 176 -18.70 0.00 -0.60
C ASP A 176 -17.83 0.95 -1.44
N LEU A 177 -16.59 0.56 -1.67
CA LEU A 177 -15.61 1.38 -2.37
C LEU A 177 -16.03 1.70 -3.81
N ALA A 178 -16.73 0.77 -4.49
CA ALA A 178 -17.20 0.98 -5.86
C ALA A 178 -18.29 2.04 -5.94
N TYR A 179 -19.24 2.00 -5.02
CA TYR A 179 -20.29 3.00 -4.91
C TYR A 179 -19.75 4.34 -4.44
N LEU A 180 -18.99 4.34 -3.34
CA LEU A 180 -18.48 5.56 -2.72
C LEU A 180 -17.53 6.32 -3.64
N SER A 181 -16.62 5.63 -4.34
CA SER A 181 -15.67 6.30 -5.24
C SER A 181 -16.36 7.05 -6.38
N LYS A 182 -17.44 6.50 -6.94
CA LYS A 182 -18.25 7.18 -7.97
C LYS A 182 -18.92 8.43 -7.43
N LYS A 183 -19.51 8.33 -6.23
CA LYS A 183 -20.17 9.45 -5.57
C LYS A 183 -19.20 10.55 -5.17
N VAL A 184 -18.06 10.17 -4.59
CA VAL A 184 -16.97 11.08 -4.23
C VAL A 184 -16.41 11.78 -5.47
N ARG A 185 -16.20 11.04 -6.57
CA ARG A 185 -15.73 11.64 -7.84
C ARG A 185 -16.66 12.74 -8.31
N LYS A 186 -17.97 12.46 -8.32
CA LYS A 186 -18.97 13.49 -8.71
C LYS A 186 -18.90 14.72 -7.81
N MET A 187 -18.82 14.55 -6.49
CA MET A 187 -18.77 15.68 -5.55
C MET A 187 -17.50 16.52 -5.72
N LEU A 188 -16.36 15.88 -5.97
CA LEU A 188 -15.09 16.58 -6.23
C LEU A 188 -15.12 17.33 -7.57
N ASP A 189 -15.71 16.75 -8.61
CA ASP A 189 -15.86 17.39 -9.92
C ASP A 189 -16.81 18.59 -9.85
N ASP A 190 -17.96 18.44 -9.18
CA ASP A 190 -18.90 19.54 -8.94
C ASP A 190 -18.27 20.71 -8.14
N ALA A 191 -17.22 20.42 -7.35
CA ALA A 191 -16.44 21.44 -6.61
C ALA A 191 -15.23 22.01 -7.39
N GLY A 192 -14.99 21.56 -8.63
CA GLY A 192 -13.86 21.99 -9.46
C GLY A 192 -12.52 21.31 -9.10
N LEU A 193 -12.57 20.17 -8.39
CA LEU A 193 -11.39 19.38 -7.98
C LEU A 193 -11.20 18.13 -8.86
N ASN A 194 -11.24 18.31 -10.19
CA ASN A 194 -11.18 17.24 -11.17
C ASN A 194 -9.83 16.49 -11.16
N ASP A 195 -8.76 17.16 -10.74
CA ASP A 195 -7.40 16.64 -10.62
C ASP A 195 -7.15 15.88 -9.30
N CYS A 196 -8.04 16.02 -8.32
CA CYS A 196 -7.95 15.32 -7.03
C CYS A 196 -8.14 13.80 -7.23
N LYS A 197 -7.15 13.02 -6.80
CA LYS A 197 -7.19 11.55 -6.92
C LYS A 197 -8.04 10.91 -5.83
N ILE A 198 -8.60 9.72 -6.11
CA ILE A 198 -9.28 8.87 -5.13
C ILE A 198 -8.45 7.60 -4.96
N THR A 199 -8.07 7.30 -3.72
CA THR A 199 -7.25 6.14 -3.34
C THR A 199 -8.04 5.21 -2.44
#